data_5694ca0e11aa4d2ea63c638c11229f0d
#
_entry.id   5694ca0e11aa4d2ea63c638c11229f0d
#
_cell.length_a   1.000
_cell.length_b   1.000
_cell.length_c   1.000
_cell.angle_alpha   90.00
_cell.angle_beta   90.00
_cell.angle_gamma   90.00
#
_symmetry.space_group_name_H-M   'P 1'
#
loop_
_entity.id
_entity.type
_entity.pdbx_description
1 polymer ?
#
loop_
_entity_poly.entity_id
_entity_poly.type
_entity_poly.pdbx_seq_one_letter_code
_entity_poly.pdbx_strand_id
1 'polypeptide(L)' 'EAELSGDDDLVTEDLAEIYLAQGLCDEAIAIYRKLSLLNPEKSVYFASLIDKIANK' A
#
# COMPACT_ATOMS: atom_id res chain seq x y z
N GLU A 1 4.30 -6.59 -21.41
CA GLU A 1 5.69 -6.46 -21.03
C GLU A 1 5.95 -7.05 -19.68
N ALA A 2 7.15 -7.48 -19.50
CA ALA A 2 7.53 -8.12 -18.26
C ALA A 2 7.50 -7.16 -17.08
N GLU A 3 7.62 -5.90 -17.36
CA GLU A 3 7.67 -4.93 -16.29
C GLU A 3 6.39 -4.90 -15.47
N LEU A 4 5.31 -5.40 -16.01
CA LEU A 4 4.08 -5.44 -15.23
C LEU A 4 4.21 -6.34 -14.02
N SER A 5 4.92 -7.44 -14.16
CA SER A 5 5.12 -8.30 -13.01
C SER A 5 6.09 -7.64 -12.04
N GLY A 6 6.98 -6.81 -12.54
CA GLY A 6 7.87 -6.08 -11.66
C GLY A 6 7.13 -5.11 -10.77
N ASP A 7 5.99 -4.61 -11.22
CA ASP A 7 5.22 -3.67 -10.44
C ASP A 7 4.78 -4.24 -9.11
N ASP A 8 4.54 -5.54 -9.07
CA ASP A 8 4.13 -6.18 -7.82
C ASP A 8 5.23 -6.09 -6.78
N ASP A 9 6.47 -6.07 -7.22
CA ASP A 9 7.60 -6.02 -6.32
C ASP A 9 8.01 -4.61 -5.97
N LEU A 10 7.43 -3.64 -6.66
CA LEU A 10 7.81 -2.25 -6.49
C LEU A 10 6.80 -1.47 -5.68
N VAL A 11 6.11 -2.14 -4.78
CA VAL A 11 5.16 -1.44 -3.92
C VAL A 11 5.92 -0.51 -3.00
N THR A 12 5.45 0.72 -2.91
CA THR A 12 6.07 1.72 -2.07
C THR A 12 4.98 2.56 -1.42
N GLU A 13 5.37 3.28 -0.37
CA GLU A 13 4.42 4.18 0.27
C GLU A 13 3.99 5.29 -0.69
N ASP A 14 4.91 5.75 -1.52
CA ASP A 14 4.57 6.78 -2.50
C ASP A 14 3.46 6.30 -3.43
N LEU A 15 3.56 5.07 -3.87
CA LEU A 15 2.55 4.52 -4.77
C LEU A 15 1.19 4.47 -4.09
N ALA A 16 1.17 4.05 -2.83
CA ALA A 16 -0.07 4.02 -2.08
C ALA A 16 -0.67 5.40 -1.95
N GLU A 17 0.16 6.40 -1.71
CA GLU A 17 -0.31 7.78 -1.58
C GLU A 17 -0.87 8.29 -2.89
N ILE A 18 -0.26 7.92 -4.00
CA ILE A 18 -0.78 8.31 -5.31
C ILE A 18 -2.19 7.76 -5.50
N TYR A 19 -2.39 6.50 -5.15
CA TYR A 19 -3.71 5.91 -5.26
C TYR A 19 -4.71 6.61 -4.34
N LEU A 20 -4.29 6.96 -3.15
CA LEU A 20 -5.16 7.69 -2.24
C LEU A 20 -5.59 9.02 -2.84
N ALA A 21 -4.66 9.72 -3.45
CA ALA A 21 -4.95 11.01 -4.08
C ALA A 21 -5.97 10.86 -5.19
N GLN A 22 -6.02 9.69 -5.80
CA GLN A 22 -6.97 9.42 -6.87
C GLN A 22 -8.29 8.86 -6.37
N GLY A 23 -8.43 8.73 -5.08
CA GLY A 23 -9.64 8.18 -4.51
C GLY A 23 -9.71 6.66 -4.55
N LEU A 24 -8.58 6.01 -4.83
CA LEU A 24 -8.52 4.55 -4.93
C LEU A 24 -8.09 3.97 -3.58
N CYS A 25 -8.93 4.10 -2.58
CA CYS A 25 -8.59 3.65 -1.24
C CYS A 25 -8.31 2.16 -1.18
N ASP A 26 -9.11 1.37 -1.88
CA ASP A 26 -8.91 -0.08 -1.88
C ASP A 26 -7.54 -0.45 -2.41
N GLU A 27 -7.12 0.23 -3.46
CA GLU A 27 -5.80 -0.04 -4.05
C GLU A 27 -4.70 0.35 -3.08
N ALA A 28 -4.86 1.49 -2.43
CA ALA A 28 -3.87 1.94 -1.47
C ALA A 28 -3.76 0.96 -0.31
N ILE A 29 -4.87 0.48 0.18
CA ILE A 29 -4.88 -0.49 1.27
C ILE A 29 -4.14 -1.75 0.86
N ALA A 30 -4.37 -2.21 -0.35
CA ALA A 30 -3.69 -3.42 -0.83
C ALA A 30 -2.18 -3.21 -0.84
N ILE A 31 -1.73 -2.03 -1.24
CA ILE A 31 -0.31 -1.74 -1.27
C ILE A 31 0.26 -1.69 0.15
N TYR A 32 -0.45 -1.05 1.07
CA TYR A 32 0.03 -0.99 2.45
C TYR A 32 0.09 -2.38 3.06
N ARG A 33 -0.83 -3.25 2.70
CA ARG A 33 -0.78 -4.62 3.20
C ARG A 33 0.47 -5.34 2.71
N LYS A 34 0.80 -5.16 1.44
CA LYS A 34 2.00 -5.77 0.90
C LYS A 34 3.24 -5.22 1.59
N LEU A 35 3.26 -3.91 1.80
CA LEU A 35 4.38 -3.29 2.50
C LEU A 35 4.52 -3.85 3.91
N SER A 36 3.40 -4.08 4.57
CA SER A 36 3.41 -4.65 5.90
C SER A 36 4.06 -6.04 5.90
N LEU A 37 3.76 -6.83 4.89
CA LEU A 37 4.33 -8.17 4.78
C LEU A 37 5.83 -8.11 4.47
N LEU A 38 6.23 -7.16 3.66
CA LEU A 38 7.64 -7.01 3.31
C LEU A 38 8.45 -6.43 4.45
N ASN A 39 7.81 -5.66 5.31
CA ASN A 39 8.48 -5.00 6.43
C ASN A 39 7.75 -5.31 7.73
N PRO A 40 7.92 -6.52 8.26
CA PRO A 40 7.17 -6.91 9.47
C PRO A 40 7.40 -5.98 10.64
N GLU A 41 8.57 -5.37 10.71
CA GLU A 41 8.86 -4.47 11.82
C GLU A 41 8.02 -3.21 11.75
N LYS A 42 7.48 -2.89 10.58
CA LYS A 42 6.61 -1.74 10.41
C LYS A 42 5.16 -2.13 10.25
N SER A 43 4.82 -3.37 10.53
CA SER A 43 3.46 -3.84 10.30
C SER A 43 2.44 -3.03 11.10
N VAL A 44 2.77 -2.65 12.32
CA VAL A 44 1.86 -1.86 13.14
C VAL A 44 1.65 -0.49 12.51
N TYR A 45 2.72 0.10 12.01
CA TYR A 45 2.62 1.39 11.36
C TYR A 45 1.69 1.32 10.14
N PHE A 46 1.90 0.31 9.29
CA PHE A 46 1.07 0.17 8.10
C PHE A 46 -0.37 -0.19 8.45
N ALA A 47 -0.56 -1.01 9.47
CA ALA A 47 -1.91 -1.34 9.90
C ALA A 47 -2.64 -0.09 10.36
N SER A 48 -1.94 0.81 11.01
CA SER A 48 -2.50 2.07 11.46
C SER A 48 -2.95 2.91 10.27
N LEU A 49 -2.12 2.95 9.22
CA LEU A 49 -2.48 3.69 8.01
C LEU A 49 -3.72 3.10 7.35
N ILE A 50 -3.76 1.78 7.26
CA ILE A 50 -4.91 1.10 6.66
C ILE A 50 -6.17 1.41 7.45
N ASP A 51 -6.06 1.39 8.76
CA ASP A 51 -7.21 1.68 9.61
C ASP A 51 -7.74 3.08 9.37
N LYS A 52 -6.84 4.04 9.24
CA LYS A 52 -7.25 5.42 8.98
C LYS A 52 -7.98 5.53 7.66
N ILE A 53 -7.51 4.83 6.65
CA ILE A 53 -8.14 4.87 5.34
C ILE A 53 -9.51 4.21 5.40
N ALA A 54 -9.58 3.06 6.06
CA ALA A 54 -10.83 2.29 6.11
C ALA A 54 -11.88 2.98 6.96
N ASN A 55 -11.46 3.77 7.92
CA ASN A 55 -12.38 4.43 8.84
C ASN A 55 -12.75 5.84 8.46
N LYS A 56 -12.54 6.19 7.26
CA LYS A 56 -12.86 7.54 6.86
C LYS A 56 -14.33 7.90 6.96
#